data_298e7e877b09b61aac10a317587a16dc
#
_entry.id   298e7e877b09b61aac10a317587a16dc
#
_cell.length_a   1.000
_cell.length_b   1.000
_cell.length_c   1.000
_cell.angle_alpha   90.00
_cell.angle_beta   90.00
_cell.angle_gamma   90.00
#
_symmetry.space_group_name_H-M   'P 1'
#
loop_
_entity.id
_entity.type
_entity.pdbx_description
1 polymer ?
#
loop_
_entity_poly.entity_id
_entity_poly.type
_entity_poly.pdbx_seq_one_letter_code
_entity_poly.pdbx_strand_id
1 'polypeptide(L)'
;MRINKFKYFTFTYFDCSLEQIEDIVLKKWGDCKKYKITYTPFKFDLYESSPLKGGAHFEKVYFFAPKSCDSKCVMFSNYSDGLSSLVYQITYSLKIKAYSFRIGTDDFLDAINAFGYIENGTERRTVYAMKDPKWKFYCQGEVQPFEDEKLYSARTIKQKLNKDILIAYCVKLGFDIRDDDFWESRQSILLERLSW
;
A
#
# COMPACT_ATOMS: atom_id res chain seq x y z
N MET A 1 10.64 14.39 -5.91
CA MET A 1 9.56 13.57 -5.30
C MET A 1 9.09 12.51 -6.30
N ARG A 2 9.46 11.26 -6.11
CA ARG A 2 9.12 10.12 -7.02
C ARG A 2 7.62 9.88 -7.09
N ILE A 3 6.87 10.10 -6.01
CA ILE A 3 5.41 9.90 -5.97
C ILE A 3 4.61 10.79 -6.94
N ASN A 4 5.19 11.89 -7.43
CA ASN A 4 4.52 12.75 -8.42
C ASN A 4 4.50 12.15 -9.83
N LYS A 5 5.26 11.05 -10.05
CA LYS A 5 5.27 10.31 -11.31
C LYS A 5 3.92 9.65 -11.59
N PHE A 6 3.16 9.30 -10.55
CA PHE A 6 1.88 8.61 -10.68
C PHE A 6 0.71 9.49 -10.30
N LYS A 7 -0.35 9.43 -11.11
CA LYS A 7 -1.66 10.00 -10.75
C LYS A 7 -2.38 9.17 -9.70
N TYR A 8 -2.02 7.91 -9.57
CA TYR A 8 -2.56 6.97 -8.60
C TYR A 8 -1.51 5.90 -8.29
N PHE A 9 -1.41 5.51 -7.03
CA PHE A 9 -0.63 4.36 -6.59
C PHE A 9 -1.14 3.82 -5.24
N THR A 10 -0.77 2.58 -4.94
CA THR A 10 -1.05 1.95 -3.64
C THR A 10 0.24 1.41 -3.04
N PHE A 11 0.28 1.38 -1.73
CA PHE A 11 1.33 0.67 -0.99
C PHE A 11 0.79 0.23 0.37
N THR A 12 1.46 -0.76 0.97
CA THR A 12 1.19 -1.21 2.33
C THR A 12 2.47 -1.18 3.15
N TYR A 13 2.40 -0.58 4.33
CA TYR A 13 3.48 -0.50 5.30
C TYR A 13 3.22 -1.54 6.40
N PHE A 14 4.14 -2.51 6.56
CA PHE A 14 4.05 -3.57 7.55
C PHE A 14 4.90 -3.25 8.79
N ASP A 15 4.35 -3.53 9.96
CA ASP A 15 5.05 -3.44 11.23
C ASP A 15 5.92 -4.69 11.49
N CYS A 16 6.81 -4.99 10.54
CA CYS A 16 7.77 -6.09 10.60
C CYS A 16 8.93 -5.85 9.64
N SER A 17 10.02 -6.61 9.81
CA SER A 17 11.18 -6.52 8.93
C SER A 17 10.97 -7.21 7.58
N LEU A 18 11.85 -6.93 6.61
CA LEU A 18 11.83 -7.58 5.30
C LEU A 18 12.11 -9.09 5.43
N GLU A 19 12.98 -9.51 6.34
CA GLU A 19 13.33 -10.90 6.57
C GLU A 19 12.11 -11.73 7.01
N GLN A 20 11.26 -11.16 7.89
CA GLN A 20 10.02 -11.84 8.31
C GLN A 20 9.03 -12.02 7.15
N ILE A 21 8.98 -11.05 6.24
CA ILE A 21 8.18 -11.17 5.01
C ILE A 21 8.80 -12.21 4.07
N GLU A 22 10.12 -12.22 3.92
CA GLU A 22 10.86 -13.19 3.10
C GLU A 22 10.54 -14.62 3.50
N ASP A 23 10.61 -14.92 4.80
CA ASP A 23 10.29 -16.24 5.34
C ASP A 23 8.88 -16.71 4.94
N ILE A 24 7.89 -15.83 5.02
CA ILE A 24 6.52 -16.14 4.60
C ILE A 24 6.41 -16.31 3.09
N VAL A 25 7.05 -15.45 2.31
CA VAL A 25 7.05 -15.50 0.85
C VAL A 25 7.68 -16.81 0.38
N LEU A 26 8.85 -17.18 0.90
CA LEU A 26 9.52 -18.43 0.58
C LEU A 26 8.69 -19.65 0.99
N LYS A 27 8.13 -19.66 2.19
CA LYS A 27 7.29 -20.75 2.69
C LYS A 27 6.05 -20.99 1.83
N LYS A 28 5.43 -19.92 1.32
CA LYS A 28 4.16 -20.01 0.57
C LYS A 28 4.36 -20.23 -0.92
N TRP A 29 5.39 -19.61 -1.51
CA TRP A 29 5.57 -19.58 -2.96
C TRP A 29 6.93 -20.06 -3.44
N GLY A 30 7.89 -20.36 -2.55
CA GLY A 30 9.25 -20.77 -2.91
C GLY A 30 9.29 -21.99 -3.85
N ASP A 31 8.47 -23.01 -3.56
CA ASP A 31 8.38 -24.22 -4.36
C ASP A 31 7.25 -24.19 -5.41
N CYS A 32 6.53 -23.08 -5.52
CA CYS A 32 5.38 -22.97 -6.42
C CYS A 32 5.83 -22.55 -7.84
N LYS A 33 5.82 -23.48 -8.79
CA LYS A 33 6.17 -23.25 -10.21
C LYS A 33 5.38 -22.13 -10.89
N LYS A 34 4.26 -21.71 -10.32
CA LYS A 34 3.44 -20.61 -10.83
C LYS A 34 3.98 -19.23 -10.44
N TYR A 35 4.96 -19.19 -9.54
CA TYR A 35 5.56 -17.95 -9.05
C TYR A 35 7.07 -17.95 -9.24
N LYS A 36 7.61 -16.76 -9.40
CA LYS A 36 9.05 -16.50 -9.40
C LYS A 36 9.36 -15.49 -8.32
N ILE A 37 10.36 -15.81 -7.51
CA ILE A 37 10.90 -14.91 -6.50
C ILE A 37 12.27 -14.44 -7.00
N THR A 38 12.48 -13.13 -7.03
CA THR A 38 13.74 -12.53 -7.52
C THR A 38 14.20 -11.48 -6.51
N TYR A 39 15.47 -11.53 -6.14
CA TYR A 39 16.13 -10.48 -5.35
C TYR A 39 16.64 -9.42 -6.30
N THR A 40 16.14 -8.20 -6.16
CA THR A 40 16.45 -7.10 -7.07
C THR A 40 16.24 -5.77 -6.38
N PRO A 41 16.92 -4.70 -6.75
CA PRO A 41 16.59 -3.37 -6.26
C PRO A 41 15.12 -3.02 -6.54
N PHE A 42 14.47 -2.36 -5.61
CA PHE A 42 13.10 -1.87 -5.80
C PHE A 42 13.03 -0.91 -6.98
N LYS A 43 12.01 -1.07 -7.83
CA LYS A 43 11.69 -0.20 -8.95
C LYS A 43 10.29 0.38 -8.80
N PHE A 44 10.22 1.71 -8.75
CA PHE A 44 8.96 2.44 -8.62
C PHE A 44 8.31 2.65 -10.02
N ASP A 45 8.04 1.56 -10.74
CA ASP A 45 7.58 1.57 -12.14
C ASP A 45 6.45 0.57 -12.46
N LEU A 46 5.92 -0.15 -11.46
CA LEU A 46 4.93 -1.21 -11.71
C LEU A 46 3.66 -0.71 -12.38
N TYR A 47 3.21 0.50 -12.05
CA TYR A 47 2.02 1.07 -12.68
C TYR A 47 2.24 1.62 -14.09
N GLU A 48 3.50 1.79 -14.52
CA GLU A 48 3.81 2.20 -15.89
C GLU A 48 3.66 1.03 -16.86
N SER A 49 3.97 -0.18 -16.40
CA SER A 49 3.96 -1.41 -17.20
C SER A 49 2.64 -2.18 -17.12
N SER A 50 1.71 -1.79 -16.24
CA SER A 50 0.47 -2.52 -16.00
C SER A 50 -0.74 -1.62 -16.15
N PRO A 51 -1.80 -2.07 -16.84
CA PRO A 51 -3.02 -1.31 -16.92
C PRO A 51 -3.65 -1.19 -15.53
N LEU A 52 -3.98 0.03 -15.12
CA LEU A 52 -4.73 0.29 -13.88
C LEU A 52 -6.20 -0.13 -13.97
N LYS A 53 -6.66 -0.50 -15.16
CA LYS A 53 -8.01 -1.00 -15.39
C LYS A 53 -8.12 -2.41 -14.82
N GLY A 54 -9.16 -2.65 -14.05
CA GLY A 54 -9.49 -3.98 -13.54
C GLY A 54 -9.47 -5.01 -14.66
N GLY A 55 -9.03 -6.21 -14.33
CA GLY A 55 -8.89 -7.32 -15.26
C GLY A 55 -7.87 -8.32 -14.75
N ALA A 56 -7.93 -9.56 -15.24
CA ALA A 56 -6.97 -10.57 -14.87
C ALA A 56 -5.61 -10.24 -15.50
N HIS A 57 -4.66 -9.89 -14.69
CA HIS A 57 -3.25 -9.78 -15.07
C HIS A 57 -2.39 -10.46 -13.98
N PHE A 58 -1.16 -10.82 -14.34
CA PHE A 58 -0.29 -11.50 -13.39
C PHE A 58 0.19 -10.53 -12.30
N GLU A 59 0.15 -11.00 -11.08
CA GLU A 59 0.63 -10.23 -9.93
C GLU A 59 2.13 -10.00 -10.03
N LYS A 60 2.53 -8.74 -9.76
CA LYS A 60 3.90 -8.33 -9.49
C LYS A 60 3.91 -7.54 -8.21
N VAL A 61 4.67 -8.00 -7.26
CA VAL A 61 4.71 -7.43 -5.91
C VAL A 61 6.14 -7.27 -5.47
N TYR A 62 6.53 -6.06 -5.13
CA TYR A 62 7.74 -5.78 -4.40
C TYR A 62 7.47 -5.77 -2.90
N PHE A 63 8.37 -6.41 -2.16
CA PHE A 63 8.56 -6.22 -0.73
C PHE A 63 9.96 -5.64 -0.53
N PHE A 64 10.06 -4.51 0.15
CA PHE A 64 11.34 -3.85 0.36
C PHE A 64 11.42 -3.16 1.71
N ALA A 65 12.63 -3.08 2.27
CA ALA A 65 12.93 -2.25 3.42
C ALA A 65 13.33 -0.86 2.93
N PRO A 66 12.58 0.22 3.26
CA PRO A 66 12.97 1.57 2.90
C PRO A 66 14.35 1.92 3.48
N LYS A 67 15.18 2.62 2.73
CA LYS A 67 16.49 3.08 3.22
C LYS A 67 16.37 4.04 4.42
N SER A 68 15.26 4.77 4.49
CA SER A 68 14.92 5.65 5.62
C SER A 68 14.41 4.90 6.86
N CYS A 69 14.01 3.61 6.73
CA CYS A 69 13.47 2.81 7.82
C CYS A 69 13.63 1.30 7.54
N ASP A 70 14.83 0.77 7.77
CA ASP A 70 15.21 -0.62 7.44
C ASP A 70 14.56 -1.68 8.35
N SER A 71 14.03 -1.29 9.50
CA SER A 71 13.32 -2.20 10.43
C SER A 71 11.88 -2.51 10.01
N LYS A 72 11.39 -1.92 8.93
CA LYS A 72 10.02 -2.07 8.43
C LYS A 72 10.01 -2.54 6.98
N CYS A 73 8.89 -3.14 6.57
CA CYS A 73 8.72 -3.60 5.21
C CYS A 73 7.58 -2.84 4.51
N VAL A 74 7.80 -2.50 3.25
CA VAL A 74 6.79 -1.90 2.39
C VAL A 74 6.47 -2.85 1.24
N MET A 75 5.18 -3.04 0.97
CA MET A 75 4.69 -3.75 -0.20
C MET A 75 4.21 -2.75 -1.25
N PHE A 76 4.63 -2.95 -2.48
CA PHE A 76 4.19 -2.19 -3.64
C PHE A 76 3.82 -3.15 -4.78
N SER A 77 2.57 -3.09 -5.26
CA SER A 77 2.05 -4.04 -6.25
C SER A 77 1.55 -3.36 -7.52
N ASN A 78 1.38 -4.15 -8.58
CA ASN A 78 0.77 -3.69 -9.83
C ASN A 78 -0.77 -3.77 -9.83
N TYR A 79 -1.40 -4.03 -8.68
CA TYR A 79 -2.85 -4.04 -8.53
C TYR A 79 -3.36 -2.71 -7.95
N SER A 80 -4.44 -2.20 -8.52
CA SER A 80 -5.05 -0.94 -8.10
C SER A 80 -5.68 -0.99 -6.70
N ASP A 81 -6.03 -2.18 -6.22
CA ASP A 81 -6.52 -2.41 -4.85
C ASP A 81 -5.38 -2.69 -3.84
N GLY A 82 -4.12 -2.71 -4.32
CA GLY A 82 -2.95 -2.99 -3.51
C GLY A 82 -2.80 -4.46 -3.10
N LEU A 83 -3.51 -5.42 -3.77
CA LEU A 83 -3.55 -6.83 -3.41
C LEU A 83 -3.93 -7.06 -1.93
N SER A 84 -5.05 -6.48 -1.51
CA SER A 84 -5.52 -6.54 -0.12
C SER A 84 -5.61 -7.96 0.44
N SER A 85 -5.99 -8.95 -0.38
CA SER A 85 -6.01 -10.37 0.01
C SER A 85 -4.64 -10.89 0.46
N LEU A 86 -3.56 -10.45 -0.17
CA LEU A 86 -2.20 -10.80 0.22
C LEU A 86 -1.81 -10.12 1.54
N VAL A 87 -2.21 -8.86 1.74
CA VAL A 87 -2.00 -8.14 3.01
C VAL A 87 -2.66 -8.86 4.17
N TYR A 88 -3.93 -9.29 4.01
CA TYR A 88 -4.65 -10.06 5.04
C TYR A 88 -3.93 -11.39 5.35
N GLN A 89 -3.46 -12.11 4.34
CA GLN A 89 -2.75 -13.37 4.54
C GLN A 89 -1.43 -13.19 5.29
N ILE A 90 -0.64 -12.16 4.95
CA ILE A 90 0.64 -11.87 5.60
C ILE A 90 0.41 -11.46 7.05
N THR A 91 -0.47 -10.49 7.30
CA THR A 91 -0.75 -9.99 8.65
C THR A 91 -1.34 -11.08 9.55
N TYR A 92 -2.17 -11.98 9.00
CA TYR A 92 -2.66 -13.15 9.73
C TYR A 92 -1.54 -14.13 10.08
N SER A 93 -0.67 -14.44 9.12
CA SER A 93 0.40 -15.43 9.30
C SER A 93 1.46 -14.98 10.29
N LEU A 94 1.84 -13.71 10.26
CA LEU A 94 2.87 -13.13 11.12
C LEU A 94 2.32 -12.54 12.44
N LYS A 95 0.99 -12.42 12.57
CA LYS A 95 0.33 -11.76 13.72
C LYS A 95 0.78 -10.30 13.92
N ILE A 96 0.87 -9.58 12.83
CA ILE A 96 1.37 -8.19 12.80
C ILE A 96 0.29 -7.20 12.36
N LYS A 97 0.66 -5.92 12.46
CA LYS A 97 -0.09 -4.76 11.98
C LYS A 97 0.39 -4.34 10.59
N ALA A 98 -0.51 -3.80 9.81
CA ALA A 98 -0.20 -3.16 8.54
C ALA A 98 -1.11 -1.96 8.27
N TYR A 99 -0.58 -0.99 7.53
CA TYR A 99 -1.31 0.18 7.07
C TYR A 99 -1.26 0.23 5.55
N SER A 100 -2.41 0.11 4.91
CA SER A 100 -2.55 0.17 3.46
C SER A 100 -3.02 1.55 3.03
N PHE A 101 -2.40 2.10 1.99
CA PHE A 101 -2.73 3.42 1.46
C PHE A 101 -3.06 3.32 -0.03
N ARG A 102 -4.07 4.09 -0.45
CA ARG A 102 -4.40 4.37 -1.86
C ARG A 102 -4.37 5.86 -2.03
N ILE A 103 -3.50 6.35 -2.91
CA ILE A 103 -3.27 7.78 -3.08
C ILE A 103 -3.49 8.14 -4.54
N GLY A 104 -4.49 8.97 -4.79
CA GLY A 104 -4.85 9.47 -6.10
C GLY A 104 -4.83 10.98 -6.18
N THR A 105 -4.60 11.51 -7.39
CA THR A 105 -4.80 12.92 -7.70
C THR A 105 -6.24 13.16 -8.16
N ASP A 106 -6.72 14.39 -8.04
CA ASP A 106 -8.11 14.74 -8.38
C ASP A 106 -8.46 14.60 -9.87
N ASP A 107 -7.45 14.62 -10.72
CA ASP A 107 -7.55 14.46 -12.18
C ASP A 107 -7.52 12.98 -12.61
N PHE A 108 -7.33 12.05 -11.68
CA PHE A 108 -7.49 10.62 -11.96
C PHE A 108 -8.96 10.27 -12.12
N LEU A 109 -9.31 9.46 -13.12
CA LEU A 109 -10.71 9.16 -13.48
C LEU A 109 -11.50 8.57 -12.30
N ASP A 110 -10.90 7.59 -11.62
CA ASP A 110 -11.47 6.90 -10.46
C ASP A 110 -10.76 7.37 -9.18
N ALA A 111 -10.74 8.70 -8.98
CA ALA A 111 -10.00 9.32 -7.88
C ALA A 111 -10.42 8.72 -6.53
N ILE A 112 -9.45 8.14 -5.85
CA ILE A 112 -9.60 7.58 -4.50
C ILE A 112 -8.41 7.97 -3.65
N ASN A 113 -8.71 8.39 -2.43
CA ASN A 113 -7.76 8.56 -1.36
C ASN A 113 -8.27 7.71 -0.19
N ALA A 114 -7.47 6.77 0.28
CA ALA A 114 -7.90 5.83 1.30
C ALA A 114 -6.73 5.36 2.16
N PHE A 115 -7.03 4.99 3.40
CA PHE A 115 -6.16 4.14 4.19
C PHE A 115 -6.98 3.06 4.91
N GLY A 116 -6.32 1.93 5.17
CA GLY A 116 -6.81 0.83 6.00
C GLY A 116 -5.80 0.45 7.06
N TYR A 117 -6.26 0.13 8.25
CA TYR A 117 -5.45 -0.52 9.29
C TYR A 117 -5.90 -1.97 9.42
N ILE A 118 -4.96 -2.88 9.23
CA ILE A 118 -5.15 -4.32 9.27
C ILE A 118 -4.32 -4.89 10.42
N GLU A 119 -4.92 -5.73 11.24
CA GLU A 119 -4.25 -6.41 12.33
C GLU A 119 -4.64 -7.88 12.37
N ASN A 120 -3.66 -8.79 12.41
CA ASN A 120 -3.90 -10.23 12.48
C ASN A 120 -4.87 -10.75 11.41
N GLY A 121 -4.78 -10.25 10.17
CA GLY A 121 -5.64 -10.64 9.06
C GLY A 121 -7.06 -10.05 9.10
N THR A 122 -7.32 -9.07 9.98
CA THR A 122 -8.62 -8.43 10.10
C THR A 122 -8.49 -6.92 9.89
N GLU A 123 -9.34 -6.36 9.03
CA GLU A 123 -9.43 -4.91 8.87
C GLU A 123 -10.10 -4.30 10.10
N ARG A 124 -9.39 -3.42 10.79
CA ARG A 124 -9.80 -2.73 12.01
C ARG A 124 -10.26 -1.30 11.76
N ARG A 125 -9.72 -0.70 10.71
CA ARG A 125 -10.06 0.67 10.31
C ARG A 125 -10.06 0.79 8.81
N THR A 126 -11.09 1.45 8.26
CA THR A 126 -11.18 1.81 6.84
C THR A 126 -11.67 3.25 6.72
N VAL A 127 -10.92 4.07 6.00
CA VAL A 127 -11.32 5.45 5.67
C VAL A 127 -11.02 5.72 4.21
N TYR A 128 -12.03 6.22 3.48
CA TYR A 128 -11.80 6.63 2.09
C TYR A 128 -12.66 7.82 1.67
N ALA A 129 -12.10 8.57 0.73
CA ALA A 129 -12.78 9.54 -0.11
C ALA A 129 -12.64 9.09 -1.56
N MET A 130 -13.75 8.78 -2.24
CA MET A 130 -13.78 8.16 -3.55
C MET A 130 -14.79 8.88 -4.45
N LYS A 131 -14.46 9.00 -5.75
CA LYS A 131 -15.36 9.53 -6.79
C LYS A 131 -15.95 8.38 -7.60
N ASP A 132 -17.28 8.12 -7.44
CA ASP A 132 -18.01 7.08 -8.16
C ASP A 132 -19.54 7.36 -8.18
N PRO A 133 -20.13 7.92 -9.21
CA PRO A 133 -19.64 9.01 -10.06
C PRO A 133 -19.49 10.32 -9.27
N LYS A 134 -20.08 10.40 -8.09
CA LYS A 134 -19.99 11.53 -7.14
C LYS A 134 -19.03 11.18 -6.01
N TRP A 135 -18.44 12.19 -5.43
CA TRP A 135 -17.60 12.01 -4.26
C TRP A 135 -18.40 11.42 -3.09
N LYS A 136 -17.85 10.37 -2.49
CA LYS A 136 -18.34 9.70 -1.29
C LYS A 136 -17.23 9.67 -0.24
N PHE A 137 -17.60 9.84 1.02
CA PHE A 137 -16.70 9.65 2.15
C PHE A 137 -17.23 8.52 3.02
N TYR A 138 -16.34 7.68 3.49
CA TYR A 138 -16.65 6.56 4.38
C TYR A 138 -15.57 6.43 5.43
N CYS A 139 -15.97 6.16 6.67
CA CYS A 139 -15.06 5.81 7.74
C CYS A 139 -15.74 4.80 8.67
N GLN A 140 -15.03 3.74 8.99
CA GLN A 140 -15.49 2.69 9.93
C GLN A 140 -14.32 2.13 10.71
N GLY A 141 -14.59 1.64 11.92
CA GLY A 141 -13.63 0.99 12.79
C GLY A 141 -12.98 1.96 13.78
N GLU A 142 -11.98 1.46 14.50
CA GLU A 142 -11.29 2.16 15.58
C GLU A 142 -10.37 3.26 15.04
N VAL A 143 -10.57 4.48 15.51
CA VAL A 143 -9.75 5.64 15.12
C VAL A 143 -8.31 5.45 15.56
N GLN A 144 -7.38 5.69 14.65
CA GLN A 144 -5.97 5.52 14.92
C GLN A 144 -5.33 6.82 15.45
N PRO A 145 -4.32 6.75 16.32
CA PRO A 145 -3.72 7.92 16.96
C PRO A 145 -3.15 8.98 16.00
N PHE A 146 -2.82 8.59 14.77
CA PHE A 146 -2.30 9.48 13.75
C PHE A 146 -3.38 10.25 12.98
N GLU A 147 -4.66 9.83 13.07
CA GLU A 147 -5.77 10.49 12.38
C GLU A 147 -6.07 11.86 12.98
N ASP A 148 -6.67 12.71 12.18
CA ASP A 148 -7.31 13.94 12.62
C ASP A 148 -8.82 13.85 12.34
N GLU A 149 -9.56 13.30 13.31
CA GLU A 149 -11.01 13.11 13.18
C GLU A 149 -11.78 14.41 12.95
N LYS A 150 -11.23 15.57 13.37
CA LYS A 150 -11.87 16.86 13.14
C LYS A 150 -12.07 17.15 11.66
N LEU A 151 -11.15 16.66 10.82
CA LEU A 151 -11.25 16.78 9.37
C LEU A 151 -12.47 16.05 8.81
N TYR A 152 -12.90 14.94 9.42
CA TYR A 152 -14.03 14.12 8.92
C TYR A 152 -15.39 14.82 9.04
N SER A 153 -15.49 15.87 9.84
CA SER A 153 -16.66 16.74 9.92
C SER A 153 -16.65 17.91 8.93
N ALA A 154 -15.58 18.06 8.11
CA ALA A 154 -15.47 19.15 7.16
C ALA A 154 -16.60 19.15 6.13
N ARG A 155 -16.90 20.33 5.57
CA ARG A 155 -18.03 20.52 4.64
C ARG A 155 -17.90 19.74 3.33
N THR A 156 -16.70 19.68 2.77
CA THR A 156 -16.46 19.00 1.50
C THR A 156 -15.67 17.72 1.70
N ILE A 157 -15.92 16.69 0.88
CA ILE A 157 -15.26 15.40 1.00
C ILE A 157 -13.75 15.52 0.79
N LYS A 158 -13.32 16.38 -0.13
CA LYS A 158 -11.89 16.66 -0.37
C LYS A 158 -11.19 17.27 0.85
N GLN A 159 -11.89 18.00 1.70
CA GLN A 159 -11.34 18.50 2.97
C GLN A 159 -11.31 17.42 4.05
N LYS A 160 -12.13 16.37 3.94
CA LYS A 160 -12.14 15.25 4.90
C LYS A 160 -10.95 14.33 4.71
N LEU A 161 -10.66 13.99 3.45
CA LEU A 161 -9.53 13.13 3.09
C LEU A 161 -9.06 13.43 1.68
N ASN A 162 -7.76 13.64 1.54
CA ASN A 162 -7.07 13.90 0.29
C ASN A 162 -5.63 13.39 0.37
N LYS A 163 -4.87 13.52 -0.72
CA LYS A 163 -3.47 13.12 -0.81
C LYS A 163 -2.60 13.74 0.31
N ASP A 164 -2.75 15.04 0.57
CA ASP A 164 -1.90 15.73 1.55
C ASP A 164 -2.19 15.29 2.98
N ILE A 165 -3.46 15.02 3.31
CA ILE A 165 -3.88 14.45 4.60
C ILE A 165 -3.27 13.05 4.78
N LEU A 166 -3.32 12.19 3.75
CA LEU A 166 -2.72 10.85 3.81
C LEU A 166 -1.20 10.92 3.96
N ILE A 167 -0.53 11.84 3.29
CA ILE A 167 0.90 12.09 3.49
C ILE A 167 1.19 12.53 4.93
N ALA A 168 0.38 13.42 5.49
CA ALA A 168 0.53 13.84 6.88
C ALA A 168 0.33 12.67 7.87
N TYR A 169 -0.58 11.73 7.56
CA TYR A 169 -0.76 10.52 8.35
C TYR A 169 0.47 9.60 8.27
N CYS A 170 1.07 9.45 7.09
CA CYS A 170 2.33 8.70 6.94
C CYS A 170 3.45 9.30 7.80
N VAL A 171 3.59 10.64 7.82
CA VAL A 171 4.59 11.32 8.66
C VAL A 171 4.34 11.06 10.16
N LYS A 172 3.09 11.08 10.61
CA LYS A 172 2.74 10.74 12.00
C LYS A 172 2.98 9.27 12.34
N LEU A 173 2.93 8.37 11.35
CA LEU A 173 3.31 6.95 11.48
C LEU A 173 4.82 6.73 11.49
N GLY A 174 5.62 7.79 11.30
CA GLY A 174 7.07 7.74 11.37
C GLY A 174 7.78 7.56 10.02
N PHE A 175 7.09 7.73 8.89
CA PHE A 175 7.70 7.69 7.56
C PHE A 175 7.14 8.77 6.63
N ASP A 176 8.01 9.34 5.79
CA ASP A 176 7.60 10.37 4.82
C ASP A 176 7.73 9.83 3.39
N ILE A 177 6.59 9.58 2.75
CA ILE A 177 6.56 9.08 1.37
C ILE A 177 7.01 10.12 0.33
N ARG A 178 7.24 11.38 0.72
CA ARG A 178 7.83 12.41 -0.13
C ARG A 178 9.35 12.29 -0.19
N ASP A 179 9.94 11.67 0.82
CA ASP A 179 11.37 11.39 0.86
C ASP A 179 11.70 10.31 -0.18
N ASP A 180 12.66 10.60 -1.05
CA ASP A 180 13.08 9.64 -2.07
C ASP A 180 13.78 8.42 -1.44
N ASP A 181 14.39 8.54 -0.26
CA ASP A 181 14.97 7.43 0.51
C ASP A 181 13.92 6.43 1.01
N PHE A 182 12.65 6.83 1.17
CA PHE A 182 11.56 5.90 1.44
C PHE A 182 11.32 4.93 0.26
N TRP A 183 11.54 5.39 -0.96
CA TRP A 183 11.36 4.60 -2.19
C TRP A 183 12.67 4.02 -2.72
N GLU A 184 13.73 4.08 -1.92
CA GLU A 184 15.00 3.41 -2.19
C GLU A 184 15.20 2.24 -1.27
N SER A 185 15.71 1.14 -1.81
CA SER A 185 16.03 -0.04 -1.04
C SER A 185 17.33 -0.66 -1.54
N ARG A 186 18.16 -1.11 -0.59
CA ARG A 186 19.35 -1.92 -0.89
C ARG A 186 18.97 -3.35 -1.24
N GLN A 187 17.87 -3.83 -0.66
CA GLN A 187 17.36 -5.18 -0.80
C GLN A 187 15.85 -5.14 -1.01
N SER A 188 15.35 -5.84 -2.00
CA SER A 188 13.93 -6.09 -2.17
C SER A 188 13.69 -7.48 -2.76
N ILE A 189 12.48 -7.98 -2.54
CA ILE A 189 11.98 -9.23 -3.08
C ILE A 189 10.91 -8.87 -4.09
N LEU A 190 11.06 -9.34 -5.33
CA LEU A 190 10.02 -9.28 -6.34
C LEU A 190 9.37 -10.65 -6.44
N LEU A 191 8.10 -10.74 -6.09
CA LEU A 191 7.23 -11.89 -6.30
C LEU A 191 6.42 -11.65 -7.57
N GLU A 192 6.59 -12.52 -8.56
CA GLU A 192 5.90 -12.46 -9.83
C GLU A 192 5.11 -13.75 -10.08
N ARG A 193 3.83 -13.62 -10.43
CA ARG A 193 3.05 -14.74 -10.94
C ARG A 193 3.36 -14.97 -12.41
N LEU A 194 3.64 -16.22 -12.79
CA LEU A 194 4.01 -16.62 -14.15
C LEU A 194 2.86 -17.28 -14.91
N SER A 195 1.91 -17.88 -14.19
CA SER A 195 0.76 -18.59 -14.77
C SER A 195 -0.42 -18.65 -13.81
N TRP A 196 -1.61 -18.92 -14.35
CA TRP A 196 -2.84 -19.13 -13.57
C TRP A 196 -2.95 -20.57 -13.03
#